data_875ada10b625509b44fcabb8443d5bc7
#
_entry.id   875ada10b625509b44fcabb8443d5bc7
#
_cell.length_a   1.000
_cell.length_b   1.000
_cell.length_c   1.000
_cell.angle_alpha   90.00
_cell.angle_beta   90.00
_cell.angle_gamma   90.00
#
_symmetry.space_group_name_H-M   'P 1'
#
loop_
_entity.id
_entity.type
_entity.pdbx_description
1 polymer ?
#
loop_
_entity_poly.entity_id
_entity_poly.type
_entity_poly.pdbx_seq_one_letter_code
_entity_poly.pdbx_strand_id
1 'polypeptide(L)'
;MSKEIYEIERKFLVKEIPNNLQQYKCYKIKQGYISTNPTIRLRQRDDEYILTVKSSGIMKKLEYELPITEEQFNNLWEKVEGNTIEKNRYLIPLKDNLVAELDIYGADLSNFANVEVEFNSTKDAILFTPPDWFGQEVTQNKRYCNASLAKYGLPSKK
;
A
#
# COMPACT_ATOMS: atom_id res chain seq x y z
N MET A 1 -19.66 7.73 -18.88
CA MET A 1 -19.77 7.18 -17.54
C MET A 1 -18.44 6.63 -17.08
N SER A 2 -17.97 7.06 -15.94
CA SER A 2 -16.74 6.53 -15.36
C SER A 2 -16.99 5.08 -14.92
N LYS A 3 -16.04 4.21 -15.26
CA LYS A 3 -16.06 2.82 -14.85
C LYS A 3 -15.61 2.76 -13.39
N GLU A 4 -16.43 2.20 -12.52
CA GLU A 4 -16.05 1.97 -11.13
C GLU A 4 -14.90 0.97 -11.06
N ILE A 5 -13.81 1.33 -10.37
CA ILE A 5 -12.65 0.47 -10.21
C ILE A 5 -12.57 0.06 -8.74
N TYR A 6 -12.61 -1.24 -8.50
CA TYR A 6 -12.50 -1.80 -7.15
C TYR A 6 -11.10 -2.35 -6.92
N GLU A 7 -10.57 -2.08 -5.74
CA GLU A 7 -9.35 -2.68 -5.25
C GLU A 7 -9.73 -3.84 -4.33
N ILE A 8 -9.26 -5.04 -4.65
CA ILE A 8 -9.48 -6.25 -3.84
C ILE A 8 -8.10 -6.76 -3.45
N GLU A 9 -7.76 -6.68 -2.17
CA GLU A 9 -6.42 -7.04 -1.70
C GLU A 9 -6.46 -7.73 -0.34
N ARG A 10 -5.38 -8.48 -0.07
CA ARG A 10 -5.10 -9.00 1.28
C ARG A 10 -3.71 -8.52 1.69
N LYS A 11 -3.57 -8.19 2.96
CA LYS A 11 -2.33 -7.64 3.53
C LYS A 11 -1.84 -8.52 4.67
N PHE A 12 -0.51 -8.71 4.72
CA PHE A 12 0.14 -9.54 5.72
C PHE A 12 1.37 -8.84 6.28
N LEU A 13 1.69 -9.13 7.52
CA LEU A 13 3.02 -8.83 8.05
C LEU A 13 4.02 -9.77 7.37
N VAL A 14 5.31 -9.47 7.48
CA VAL A 14 6.36 -10.28 6.85
C VAL A 14 7.07 -11.07 7.94
N LYS A 15 7.09 -12.40 7.78
CA LYS A 15 7.78 -13.30 8.69
C LYS A 15 9.27 -13.31 8.42
N GLU A 16 9.65 -13.32 7.15
CA GLU A 16 11.05 -13.34 6.72
C GLU A 16 11.19 -12.60 5.39
N ILE A 17 12.14 -11.68 5.30
CA ILE A 17 12.40 -10.95 4.06
C ILE A 17 13.05 -11.91 3.06
N PRO A 18 12.50 -12.05 1.84
CA PRO A 18 13.11 -12.89 0.82
C PRO A 18 14.53 -12.45 0.46
N ASN A 19 15.38 -13.41 0.11
CA ASN A 19 16.74 -13.13 -0.33
C ASN A 19 16.76 -12.58 -1.77
N ASN A 20 17.85 -11.90 -2.12
CA ASN A 20 18.10 -11.42 -3.49
C ASN A 20 17.00 -10.47 -4.01
N LEU A 21 16.60 -9.51 -3.19
CA LEU A 21 15.57 -8.53 -3.57
C LEU A 21 15.96 -7.73 -4.81
N GLN A 22 17.25 -7.56 -5.06
CA GLN A 22 17.74 -6.80 -6.22
C GLN A 22 17.34 -7.42 -7.57
N GLN A 23 16.92 -8.68 -7.60
CA GLN A 23 16.42 -9.31 -8.82
C GLN A 23 15.01 -8.84 -9.20
N TYR A 24 14.28 -8.23 -8.27
CA TYR A 24 12.91 -7.81 -8.48
C TYR A 24 12.84 -6.32 -8.81
N LYS A 25 11.78 -5.95 -9.52
CA LYS A 25 11.50 -4.55 -9.78
C LYS A 25 11.19 -3.85 -8.47
N CYS A 26 11.76 -2.66 -8.28
CA CYS A 26 11.58 -1.87 -7.08
C CYS A 26 11.12 -0.46 -7.44
N TYR A 27 10.11 0.02 -6.73
CA TYR A 27 9.67 1.42 -6.81
C TYR A 27 10.00 2.13 -5.51
N LYS A 28 10.50 3.37 -5.62
CA LYS A 28 10.62 4.26 -4.47
C LYS A 28 9.33 5.03 -4.33
N ILE A 29 8.70 4.93 -3.17
CA ILE A 29 7.40 5.54 -2.92
C ILE A 29 7.50 6.53 -1.76
N LYS A 30 6.95 7.73 -2.01
CA LYS A 30 6.73 8.76 -1.00
C LYS A 30 5.25 9.10 -1.04
N GLN A 31 4.58 9.05 0.10
CA GLN A 31 3.15 9.33 0.13
C GLN A 31 2.72 10.05 1.39
N GLY A 32 1.66 10.81 1.26
CA GLY A 32 1.05 11.53 2.36
C GLY A 32 -0.46 11.61 2.17
N TYR A 33 -1.16 11.98 3.23
CA TYR A 33 -2.61 11.97 3.27
C TYR A 33 -3.16 13.37 3.54
N ILE A 34 -4.07 13.82 2.66
CA ILE A 34 -4.84 15.06 2.87
C ILE A 34 -6.01 14.74 3.78
N SER A 35 -6.58 13.55 3.65
CA SER A 35 -7.67 13.07 4.49
C SER A 35 -7.56 11.56 4.63
N THR A 36 -8.01 11.05 5.77
CA THR A 36 -8.05 9.60 6.01
C THR A 36 -9.48 9.03 5.92
N ASN A 37 -10.50 9.89 5.91
CA ASN A 37 -11.90 9.44 5.79
C ASN A 37 -12.73 10.52 5.08
N PRO A 38 -12.96 10.44 3.76
CA PRO A 38 -12.46 9.42 2.85
C PRO A 38 -10.93 9.50 2.72
N THR A 39 -10.32 8.41 2.30
CA THR A 39 -8.89 8.43 2.06
C THR A 39 -8.57 9.27 0.84
N ILE A 40 -7.80 10.33 1.02
CA ILE A 40 -7.28 11.16 -0.07
C ILE A 40 -5.77 11.16 0.08
N ARG A 41 -5.08 10.52 -0.87
CA ARG A 41 -3.65 10.25 -0.81
C ARG A 41 -2.91 10.85 -1.99
N LEU A 42 -1.77 11.45 -1.68
CA LEU A 42 -0.79 11.85 -2.69
C LEU A 42 0.35 10.84 -2.67
N ARG A 43 0.73 10.34 -3.83
CA ARG A 43 1.84 9.40 -3.97
C ARG A 43 2.78 9.83 -5.08
N GLN A 44 4.07 9.87 -4.77
CA GLN A 44 5.13 9.89 -5.75
C GLN A 44 5.71 8.48 -5.81
N ARG A 45 5.66 7.88 -7.00
CA ARG A 45 6.27 6.59 -7.28
C ARG A 45 7.30 6.80 -8.36
N ASP A 46 8.59 6.82 -7.97
CA ASP A 46 9.69 7.24 -8.85
C ASP A 46 9.39 8.63 -9.45
N ASP A 47 9.15 8.73 -10.74
CA ASP A 47 8.86 10.01 -11.43
C ASP A 47 7.36 10.21 -11.70
N GLU A 48 6.51 9.34 -11.19
CA GLU A 48 5.07 9.44 -11.38
C GLU A 48 4.40 10.03 -10.14
N TYR A 49 3.38 10.88 -10.36
CA TYR A 49 2.64 11.55 -9.31
C TYR A 49 1.17 11.21 -9.44
N ILE A 50 0.56 10.73 -8.37
CA ILE A 50 -0.80 10.18 -8.39
C ILE A 50 -1.60 10.70 -7.20
N LEU A 51 -2.81 11.18 -7.49
CA LEU A 51 -3.82 11.51 -6.48
C LEU A 51 -4.81 10.34 -6.41
N THR A 52 -5.02 9.80 -5.23
CA THR A 52 -5.90 8.65 -5.03
C THR A 52 -7.01 9.00 -4.05
N VAL A 53 -8.24 8.61 -4.36
CA VAL A 53 -9.37 8.67 -3.45
C VAL A 53 -9.91 7.27 -3.26
N LYS A 54 -10.08 6.84 -2.00
CA LYS A 54 -10.58 5.50 -1.68
C LYS A 54 -11.80 5.58 -0.78
N SER A 55 -12.77 4.72 -1.05
CA SER A 55 -13.90 4.53 -0.16
C SER A 55 -13.49 3.67 1.05
N SER A 56 -14.33 3.68 2.08
CA SER A 56 -14.18 2.78 3.21
C SER A 56 -14.44 1.35 2.79
N GLY A 57 -13.77 0.40 3.44
CA GLY A 57 -13.91 -1.02 3.17
C GLY A 57 -12.78 -1.79 3.84
N ILE A 58 -12.93 -3.12 3.90
CA ILE A 58 -11.90 -3.97 4.51
C ILE A 58 -11.08 -4.61 3.39
N MET A 59 -11.62 -5.61 2.72
CA MET A 59 -10.91 -6.29 1.64
C MET A 59 -11.20 -5.66 0.27
N LYS A 60 -12.43 -5.20 0.05
CA LYS A 60 -12.87 -4.60 -1.22
C LYS A 60 -13.17 -3.12 -1.01
N LYS A 61 -12.50 -2.26 -1.79
CA LYS A 61 -12.63 -0.80 -1.70
C LYS A 61 -12.82 -0.23 -3.09
N LEU A 62 -13.66 0.81 -3.20
CA LEU A 62 -13.74 1.61 -4.41
C LEU A 62 -12.52 2.54 -4.43
N GLU A 63 -11.76 2.51 -5.52
CA GLU A 63 -10.54 3.30 -5.67
C GLU A 63 -10.62 4.14 -6.94
N TYR A 64 -10.20 5.38 -6.81
CA TYR A 64 -10.12 6.33 -7.92
C TYR A 64 -8.70 6.91 -7.96
N GLU A 65 -7.98 6.73 -9.06
CA GLU A 65 -6.63 7.25 -9.22
C GLU A 65 -6.57 8.25 -10.36
N LEU A 66 -5.93 9.39 -10.11
CA LEU A 66 -5.74 10.45 -11.09
C LEU A 66 -4.26 10.78 -11.19
N PRO A 67 -3.63 10.55 -12.36
CA PRO A 67 -2.28 11.04 -12.59
C PRO A 67 -2.27 12.57 -12.55
N ILE A 68 -1.30 13.15 -11.87
CA ILE A 68 -1.13 14.60 -11.75
C ILE A 68 0.29 14.99 -12.12
N THR A 69 0.52 16.28 -12.32
CA THR A 69 1.86 16.79 -12.60
C THR A 69 2.66 16.98 -11.31
N GLU A 70 3.97 17.09 -11.44
CA GLU A 70 4.85 17.41 -10.30
C GLU A 70 4.42 18.72 -9.64
N GLU A 71 4.09 19.74 -10.42
CA GLU A 71 3.62 21.01 -9.89
C GLU A 71 2.33 20.85 -9.07
N GLN A 72 1.36 20.10 -9.60
CA GLN A 72 0.11 19.82 -8.90
C GLN A 72 0.37 19.04 -7.61
N PHE A 73 1.28 18.08 -7.67
CA PHE A 73 1.68 17.31 -6.48
C PHE A 73 2.27 18.23 -5.41
N ASN A 74 3.19 19.11 -5.80
CA ASN A 74 3.82 20.03 -4.85
C ASN A 74 2.81 20.99 -4.23
N ASN A 75 1.87 21.49 -5.03
CA ASN A 75 0.81 22.38 -4.52
C ASN A 75 -0.07 21.68 -3.47
N LEU A 76 -0.42 20.41 -3.73
CA LEU A 76 -1.24 19.63 -2.81
C LEU A 76 -0.46 19.11 -1.61
N TRP A 77 0.86 18.91 -1.76
CA TRP A 77 1.70 18.38 -0.68
C TRP A 77 1.69 19.27 0.55
N GLU A 78 1.51 20.58 0.37
CA GLU A 78 1.40 21.52 1.48
C GLU A 78 0.19 21.25 2.37
N LYS A 79 -0.80 20.52 1.87
CA LYS A 79 -2.04 20.21 2.58
C LYS A 79 -2.00 18.84 3.25
N VAL A 80 -0.89 18.11 3.14
CA VAL A 80 -0.73 16.80 3.78
C VAL A 80 -0.73 16.97 5.29
N GLU A 81 -1.54 16.16 5.96
CA GLU A 81 -1.64 16.15 7.42
C GLU A 81 -0.85 14.97 7.99
N GLY A 82 -0.25 15.19 9.17
CA GLY A 82 0.48 14.16 9.89
C GLY A 82 1.81 13.81 9.24
N ASN A 83 2.30 12.61 9.55
CA ASN A 83 3.57 12.13 9.03
C ASN A 83 3.40 11.56 7.62
N THR A 84 4.49 11.60 6.86
CA THR A 84 4.52 11.02 5.53
C THR A 84 5.12 9.62 5.59
N ILE A 85 4.90 8.85 4.53
CA ILE A 85 5.42 7.49 4.40
C ILE A 85 6.44 7.46 3.29
N GLU A 86 7.60 6.85 3.59
CA GLU A 86 8.60 6.52 2.60
C GLU A 86 8.82 5.01 2.64
N LYS A 87 8.82 4.37 1.48
CA LYS A 87 9.00 2.93 1.37
C LYS A 87 9.53 2.54 0.01
N ASN A 88 10.16 1.37 -0.04
CA ASN A 88 10.55 0.72 -1.28
C ASN A 88 9.60 -0.46 -1.50
N ARG A 89 8.96 -0.50 -2.67
CA ARG A 89 8.02 -1.56 -3.04
C ARG A 89 8.67 -2.49 -4.04
N TYR A 90 8.81 -3.76 -3.66
CA TYR A 90 9.33 -4.80 -4.52
C TYR A 90 8.18 -5.62 -5.08
N LEU A 91 8.21 -5.88 -6.39
CA LEU A 91 7.21 -6.71 -7.06
C LEU A 91 7.74 -8.12 -7.20
N ILE A 92 7.19 -9.04 -6.43
CA ILE A 92 7.66 -10.44 -6.37
C ILE A 92 6.62 -11.34 -7.02
N PRO A 93 6.93 -11.96 -8.17
CA PRO A 93 5.98 -12.86 -8.84
C PRO A 93 5.63 -14.07 -7.97
N LEU A 94 4.35 -14.40 -7.93
CA LEU A 94 3.82 -15.56 -7.24
C LEU A 94 3.16 -16.51 -8.26
N LYS A 95 2.60 -17.62 -7.78
CA LYS A 95 1.81 -18.54 -8.60
C LYS A 95 0.56 -17.84 -9.13
N ASP A 96 -0.02 -18.39 -10.20
CA ASP A 96 -1.30 -17.96 -10.78
C ASP A 96 -1.31 -16.50 -11.25
N ASN A 97 -0.14 -16.01 -11.72
CA ASN A 97 0.03 -14.63 -12.20
C ASN A 97 -0.22 -13.58 -11.12
N LEU A 98 -0.19 -13.98 -9.85
CA LEU A 98 -0.27 -13.04 -8.74
C LEU A 98 1.10 -12.41 -8.48
N VAL A 99 1.10 -11.22 -7.89
CA VAL A 99 2.30 -10.49 -7.53
C VAL A 99 2.20 -10.07 -6.07
N ALA A 100 3.24 -10.38 -5.30
CA ALA A 100 3.37 -9.87 -3.95
C ALA A 100 4.02 -8.49 -4.03
N GLU A 101 3.35 -7.48 -3.45
CA GLU A 101 3.91 -6.15 -3.30
C GLU A 101 4.52 -6.06 -1.90
N LEU A 102 5.85 -6.25 -1.83
CA LEU A 102 6.58 -6.18 -0.58
C LEU A 102 7.04 -4.75 -0.34
N ASP A 103 6.51 -4.13 0.71
CA ASP A 103 6.88 -2.78 1.11
C ASP A 103 7.84 -2.84 2.29
N ILE A 104 9.03 -2.29 2.09
CA ILE A 104 10.02 -2.11 3.14
C ILE A 104 10.10 -0.62 3.44
N TYR A 105 9.74 -0.27 4.67
CA TYR A 105 9.57 1.12 5.08
C TYR A 105 10.88 1.76 5.53
N GLY A 106 10.97 3.06 5.34
CA GLY A 106 12.06 3.90 5.82
C GLY A 106 11.56 4.97 6.78
N ALA A 107 12.42 5.93 7.06
CA ALA A 107 12.14 7.06 7.96
C ALA A 107 11.63 6.57 9.32
N ASP A 108 10.52 7.11 9.82
CA ASP A 108 9.97 6.78 11.14
C ASP A 108 9.48 5.35 11.27
N LEU A 109 9.27 4.66 10.15
CA LEU A 109 8.80 3.27 10.12
C LEU A 109 9.91 2.30 9.73
N SER A 110 11.18 2.71 9.81
CA SER A 110 12.30 1.84 9.47
C SER A 110 12.25 0.53 10.27
N ASN A 111 12.70 -0.55 9.64
CA ASN A 111 12.64 -1.93 10.15
C ASN A 111 11.23 -2.55 10.12
N PHE A 112 10.26 -1.87 9.56
CA PHE A 112 8.94 -2.44 9.32
C PHE A 112 8.78 -2.82 7.86
N ALA A 113 8.08 -3.93 7.61
CA ALA A 113 7.73 -4.38 6.28
C ALA A 113 6.34 -5.01 6.29
N ASN A 114 5.60 -4.86 5.21
CA ASN A 114 4.38 -5.61 4.99
C ASN A 114 4.32 -6.05 3.53
N VAL A 115 3.38 -6.94 3.22
CA VAL A 115 3.18 -7.46 1.88
C VAL A 115 1.70 -7.46 1.56
N GLU A 116 1.38 -7.04 0.33
CA GLU A 116 0.01 -7.04 -0.17
C GLU A 116 -0.07 -7.85 -1.45
N VAL A 117 -1.22 -8.47 -1.67
CA VAL A 117 -1.53 -9.13 -2.93
C VAL A 117 -2.89 -8.63 -3.39
N GLU A 118 -2.95 -8.17 -4.65
CA GLU A 118 -4.20 -7.75 -5.28
C GLU A 118 -4.79 -8.89 -6.09
N PHE A 119 -6.11 -8.97 -6.10
CA PHE A 119 -6.85 -10.04 -6.77
C PHE A 119 -7.87 -9.46 -7.74
N ASN A 120 -8.17 -10.23 -8.79
CA ASN A 120 -9.16 -9.85 -9.78
C ASN A 120 -10.60 -10.05 -9.29
N SER A 121 -10.79 -10.88 -8.27
CA SER A 121 -12.10 -11.17 -7.71
C SER A 121 -12.01 -11.49 -6.23
N THR A 122 -13.12 -11.33 -5.53
CA THR A 122 -13.24 -11.73 -4.14
C THR A 122 -13.00 -13.24 -3.97
N LYS A 123 -13.46 -14.04 -4.93
CA LYS A 123 -13.26 -15.50 -4.93
C LYS A 123 -11.78 -15.85 -4.95
N ASP A 124 -11.00 -15.21 -5.84
CA ASP A 124 -9.55 -15.44 -5.93
C ASP A 124 -8.85 -15.06 -4.62
N ALA A 125 -9.28 -13.97 -4.00
CA ALA A 125 -8.72 -13.53 -2.72
C ALA A 125 -8.97 -14.59 -1.62
N ILE A 126 -10.17 -15.15 -1.56
CA ILE A 126 -10.52 -16.17 -0.56
C ILE A 126 -9.71 -17.45 -0.76
N LEU A 127 -9.47 -17.84 -2.00
CA LEU A 127 -8.77 -19.08 -2.33
C LEU A 127 -7.25 -18.98 -2.20
N PHE A 128 -6.70 -17.78 -2.03
CA PHE A 128 -5.26 -17.59 -1.97
C PHE A 128 -4.63 -18.21 -0.73
N THR A 129 -3.57 -18.98 -0.94
CA THR A 129 -2.74 -19.54 0.15
C THR A 129 -1.43 -18.77 0.20
N PRO A 130 -1.16 -18.05 1.32
CA PRO A 130 0.07 -17.27 1.42
C PRO A 130 1.33 -18.13 1.40
N PRO A 131 2.41 -17.66 0.75
CA PRO A 131 3.72 -18.30 0.87
C PRO A 131 4.25 -18.30 2.31
N ASP A 132 5.23 -19.16 2.59
CA ASP A 132 5.75 -19.34 3.95
C ASP A 132 6.41 -18.09 4.55
N TRP A 133 6.89 -17.18 3.70
CA TRP A 133 7.54 -15.95 4.18
C TRP A 133 6.57 -14.84 4.59
N PHE A 134 5.27 -15.00 4.27
CA PHE A 134 4.22 -14.11 4.79
C PHE A 134 4.00 -14.42 6.27
N GLY A 135 3.75 -13.38 7.04
CA GLY A 135 3.40 -13.51 8.45
C GLY A 135 1.89 -13.43 8.68
N GLN A 136 1.52 -12.87 9.82
CA GLN A 136 0.12 -12.72 10.21
C GLN A 136 -0.64 -11.86 9.21
N GLU A 137 -1.85 -12.30 8.85
CA GLU A 137 -2.74 -11.50 8.01
C GLU A 137 -3.31 -10.33 8.81
N VAL A 138 -3.21 -9.13 8.25
CA VAL A 138 -3.69 -7.90 8.87
C VAL A 138 -4.68 -7.14 7.98
N THR A 139 -5.27 -7.83 7.00
CA THR A 139 -6.23 -7.23 6.06
C THR A 139 -7.34 -6.47 6.76
N GLN A 140 -7.87 -7.02 7.85
CA GLN A 140 -8.97 -6.42 8.60
C GLN A 140 -8.51 -5.49 9.72
N ASN A 141 -7.22 -5.37 9.93
CA ASN A 141 -6.67 -4.53 10.99
C ASN A 141 -6.32 -3.15 10.44
N LYS A 142 -7.20 -2.19 10.65
CA LYS A 142 -7.04 -0.83 10.13
C LYS A 142 -5.80 -0.11 10.67
N ARG A 143 -5.24 -0.56 11.79
CA ARG A 143 -4.02 0.04 12.33
C ARG A 143 -2.80 -0.15 11.43
N TYR A 144 -2.84 -1.15 10.53
CA TYR A 144 -1.76 -1.42 9.59
C TYR A 144 -2.00 -0.83 8.20
N CYS A 145 -3.08 -0.10 7.96
CA CYS A 145 -3.23 0.61 6.71
C CYS A 145 -2.26 1.81 6.67
N ASN A 146 -1.83 2.20 5.48
CA ASN A 146 -0.83 3.27 5.37
C ASN A 146 -1.29 4.58 5.98
N ALA A 147 -2.59 4.90 5.88
CA ALA A 147 -3.14 6.12 6.50
C ALA A 147 -2.95 6.11 8.02
N SER A 148 -3.22 4.97 8.66
CA SER A 148 -3.02 4.83 10.11
C SER A 148 -1.54 4.83 10.49
N LEU A 149 -0.70 4.18 9.70
CA LEU A 149 0.75 4.17 9.92
C LEU A 149 1.32 5.59 9.82
N ALA A 150 0.84 6.39 8.87
CA ALA A 150 1.26 7.78 8.72
C ALA A 150 0.82 8.62 9.92
N LYS A 151 -0.40 8.41 10.41
CA LYS A 151 -0.98 9.22 11.47
C LYS A 151 -0.50 8.82 12.87
N TYR A 152 -0.40 7.53 13.13
CA TYR A 152 -0.17 6.98 14.48
C TYR A 152 1.13 6.21 14.65
N GLY A 153 1.84 5.91 13.55
CA GLY A 153 3.00 5.01 13.60
C GLY A 153 2.60 3.56 13.74
N LEU A 154 3.56 2.72 14.10
CA LEU A 154 3.32 1.28 14.26
C LEU A 154 2.41 1.00 15.44
N PRO A 155 1.46 0.03 15.31
CA PRO A 155 0.66 -0.41 16.45
C PRO A 155 1.54 -0.96 17.56
N SER A 156 1.20 -0.62 18.81
CA SER A 156 1.91 -1.17 19.95
C SER A 156 1.60 -2.67 20.08
N LYS A 157 2.63 -3.44 20.43
CA LYS A 157 2.47 -4.87 20.70
C LYS A 157 1.73 -5.06 22.02
N LYS A 158 0.56 -5.59 21.96
CA LYS A 158 -0.17 -6.08 23.14
C LYS A 158 -0.85 -7.38 22.77
#